data_d8b323ed9fb6d12ff6ac6c72dffdb700
#
_entry.id   d8b323ed9fb6d12ff6ac6c72dffdb700
#
_cell.length_a   1.000
_cell.length_b   1.000
_cell.length_c   1.000
_cell.angle_alpha   90.00
_cell.angle_beta   90.00
_cell.angle_gamma   90.00
#
_symmetry.space_group_name_H-M   'P 1'
#
loop_
_entity.id
_entity.type
_entity.pdbx_description
1 polymer ?
#
loop_
_entity_poly.entity_id
_entity_poly.type
_entity_poly.pdbx_seq_one_letter_code
_entity_poly.pdbx_strand_id
1 'polypeptide(L)'
;MGAESMITHATHWPSPAKLNLFLYITGRRDTGYHELQTLFQFLDHGDTLTISANTSGTISLTPEIPGVALQDNLIWKAATALQQYSSCPYGAHIELNKILPMGGGIGGGSSNAATTLVALNHLWQTGLSDDELAQIGLTLGADVPVFVRGFSAFAEGIGEELSPAEPEEKWYLVVRPEVAIATVDIFTHPDLTRNTPKRALSTLLDTSYENDCEKIVRMLYPEVDKQLSWLLQYAPSRLTGTGSCVFAEFSSQKQAEQILAQLPDNVSAFVAQGRNISPLKATLANYQSA
;
A
#
# COMPACT_ATOMS: atom_id res chain seq x y z
N MET A 1 -28.78 26.53 3.42
CA MET A 1 -28.06 25.27 3.15
C MET A 1 -27.93 24.60 4.48
N GLY A 2 -28.67 23.48 4.67
CA GLY A 2 -28.64 22.73 5.94
C GLY A 2 -27.22 22.16 6.13
N ALA A 3 -26.68 22.30 7.32
CA ALA A 3 -25.46 21.60 7.71
C ALA A 3 -25.80 20.10 7.66
N GLU A 4 -25.28 19.39 6.67
CA GLU A 4 -25.28 17.94 6.70
C GLU A 4 -24.53 17.54 7.96
N SER A 5 -25.16 16.73 8.80
CA SER A 5 -24.63 16.44 10.13
C SER A 5 -23.45 15.48 10.03
N MET A 6 -22.32 15.88 10.60
CA MET A 6 -21.15 15.00 10.80
C MET A 6 -21.56 13.63 11.36
N ILE A 7 -20.98 12.57 10.82
CA ILE A 7 -21.20 11.19 11.27
C ILE A 7 -20.32 10.93 12.50
N THR A 8 -20.95 10.81 13.68
CA THR A 8 -20.24 10.68 14.96
C THR A 8 -20.14 9.27 15.51
N HIS A 9 -20.95 8.32 15.01
CA HIS A 9 -20.83 6.94 15.43
C HIS A 9 -19.57 6.26 14.87
N ALA A 10 -19.11 5.21 15.52
CA ALA A 10 -17.95 4.45 15.07
C ALA A 10 -18.20 3.79 13.70
N THR A 11 -17.28 3.98 12.77
CA THR A 11 -17.31 3.38 11.43
C THR A 11 -16.04 2.57 11.20
N HIS A 12 -16.15 1.49 10.43
CA HIS A 12 -15.06 0.54 10.19
C HIS A 12 -14.56 0.64 8.75
N TRP A 13 -13.25 0.80 8.60
CA TRP A 13 -12.61 1.04 7.32
C TRP A 13 -11.46 0.07 7.08
N PRO A 14 -11.44 -0.66 5.95
CA PRO A 14 -10.28 -1.47 5.59
C PRO A 14 -9.12 -0.60 5.15
N SER A 15 -7.92 -1.06 5.46
CA SER A 15 -6.66 -0.47 5.06
C SER A 15 -5.81 -1.57 4.39
N PRO A 16 -6.10 -1.86 3.08
CA PRO A 16 -5.57 -3.02 2.39
C PRO A 16 -4.07 -2.89 2.11
N ALA A 17 -3.40 -4.04 1.99
CA ALA A 17 -2.08 -4.12 1.38
C ALA A 17 -2.16 -3.94 -0.13
N LYS A 18 -1.01 -3.68 -0.75
CA LYS A 18 -0.79 -3.70 -2.21
C LYS A 18 0.42 -4.56 -2.55
N LEU A 19 0.47 -5.04 -3.78
CA LEU A 19 1.67 -5.57 -4.40
C LEU A 19 2.11 -4.69 -5.55
N ASN A 20 3.43 -4.61 -5.75
CA ASN A 20 4.01 -4.24 -7.04
C ASN A 20 4.13 -5.54 -7.86
N LEU A 21 3.25 -5.77 -8.82
CA LEU A 21 3.28 -7.01 -9.62
C LEU A 21 4.51 -7.06 -10.50
N PHE A 22 4.97 -5.92 -10.99
CA PHE A 22 6.32 -5.69 -11.51
C PHE A 22 6.81 -4.31 -11.07
N LEU A 23 8.12 -4.09 -11.10
CA LEU A 23 8.74 -2.81 -10.85
C LEU A 23 10.01 -2.67 -11.68
N TYR A 24 10.02 -1.71 -12.59
CA TYR A 24 11.16 -1.39 -13.43
C TYR A 24 11.65 0.02 -13.15
N ILE A 25 12.98 0.21 -13.11
CA ILE A 25 13.62 1.51 -12.91
C ILE A 25 14.14 1.97 -14.27
N THR A 26 13.51 3.00 -14.82
CA THR A 26 13.75 3.45 -16.20
C THR A 26 14.69 4.65 -16.29
N GLY A 27 15.03 5.27 -15.15
CA GLY A 27 15.91 6.40 -15.10
C GLY A 27 16.09 6.97 -13.70
N ARG A 28 16.87 8.01 -13.59
CA ARG A 28 17.07 8.80 -12.37
C ARG A 28 17.01 10.27 -12.72
N ARG A 29 16.21 11.02 -11.97
CA ARG A 29 16.10 12.48 -12.10
C ARG A 29 17.31 13.18 -11.46
N ASP A 30 17.61 14.39 -11.87
CA ASP A 30 18.65 15.23 -11.26
C ASP A 30 18.36 15.52 -9.77
N THR A 31 17.09 15.45 -9.37
CA THR A 31 16.65 15.55 -7.98
C THR A 31 17.00 14.34 -7.13
N GLY A 32 17.51 13.25 -7.74
CA GLY A 32 17.84 12.00 -7.08
C GLY A 32 16.71 10.96 -7.06
N TYR A 33 15.48 11.35 -7.37
CA TYR A 33 14.35 10.42 -7.51
C TYR A 33 14.51 9.51 -8.73
N HIS A 34 13.99 8.27 -8.62
CA HIS A 34 14.03 7.31 -9.71
C HIS A 34 12.73 7.34 -10.52
N GLU A 35 12.87 7.27 -11.83
CA GLU A 35 11.75 7.04 -12.75
C GLU A 35 11.39 5.57 -12.74
N LEU A 36 10.10 5.26 -12.61
CA LEU A 36 9.60 3.90 -12.45
C LEU A 36 8.55 3.56 -13.51
N GLN A 37 8.39 2.26 -13.76
CA GLN A 37 7.17 1.67 -14.30
C GLN A 37 6.80 0.51 -13.38
N THR A 38 5.64 0.58 -12.77
CA THR A 38 5.17 -0.45 -11.83
C THR A 38 3.66 -0.69 -12.00
N LEU A 39 3.22 -1.90 -11.65
CA LEU A 39 1.82 -2.27 -11.67
C LEU A 39 1.38 -2.57 -10.24
N PHE A 40 0.50 -1.73 -9.70
CA PHE A 40 -0.09 -1.91 -8.38
C PHE A 40 -1.38 -2.74 -8.45
N GLN A 41 -1.50 -3.69 -7.55
CA GLN A 41 -2.75 -4.39 -7.27
C GLN A 41 -2.98 -4.45 -5.76
N PHE A 42 -4.23 -4.25 -5.32
CA PHE A 42 -4.60 -4.40 -3.91
C PHE A 42 -4.78 -5.87 -3.54
N LEU A 43 -4.71 -6.13 -2.23
CA LEU A 43 -5.05 -7.42 -1.65
C LEU A 43 -6.32 -7.28 -0.79
N ASP A 44 -7.10 -8.36 -0.69
CA ASP A 44 -8.21 -8.45 0.26
C ASP A 44 -7.75 -8.77 1.69
N HIS A 45 -6.57 -8.30 2.04
CA HIS A 45 -5.93 -8.47 3.34
C HIS A 45 -5.28 -7.15 3.76
N GLY A 46 -5.49 -6.74 4.99
CA GLY A 46 -4.96 -5.48 5.47
C GLY A 46 -5.31 -5.15 6.90
N ASP A 47 -4.83 -3.99 7.34
CA ASP A 47 -5.22 -3.38 8.62
C ASP A 47 -6.68 -2.93 8.59
N THR A 48 -7.20 -2.57 9.75
CA THR A 48 -8.54 -1.98 9.88
C THR A 48 -8.45 -0.73 10.76
N LEU A 49 -9.13 0.32 10.36
CA LEU A 49 -9.30 1.54 11.16
C LEU A 49 -10.75 1.63 11.63
N THR A 50 -10.97 1.84 12.92
CA THR A 50 -12.26 2.23 13.47
C THR A 50 -12.20 3.71 13.79
N ILE A 51 -13.08 4.50 13.18
CA ILE A 51 -13.02 5.96 13.26
C ILE A 51 -14.34 6.50 13.79
N SER A 52 -14.24 7.37 14.80
CA SER A 52 -15.34 8.16 15.34
C SER A 52 -14.98 9.65 15.26
N ALA A 53 -15.73 10.42 14.48
CA ALA A 53 -15.52 11.86 14.40
C ALA A 53 -16.07 12.56 15.69
N ASN A 54 -15.49 13.71 16.03
CA ASN A 54 -15.88 14.51 17.18
C ASN A 54 -15.84 16.00 16.88
N THR A 55 -16.45 16.80 17.75
CA THR A 55 -16.54 18.27 17.63
C THR A 55 -15.42 19.01 18.36
N SER A 56 -14.51 18.28 19.03
CA SER A 56 -13.44 18.92 19.83
C SER A 56 -12.30 19.47 18.99
N GLY A 57 -12.21 19.06 17.71
CA GLY A 57 -11.08 19.39 16.85
C GLY A 57 -9.81 18.56 17.12
N THR A 58 -9.84 17.72 18.15
CA THR A 58 -8.66 16.91 18.55
C THR A 58 -8.58 15.62 17.77
N ILE A 59 -7.40 15.29 17.25
CA ILE A 59 -7.08 14.00 16.65
C ILE A 59 -6.40 13.12 17.69
N SER A 60 -6.94 11.94 17.92
CA SER A 60 -6.35 10.93 18.81
C SER A 60 -6.27 9.57 18.12
N LEU A 61 -5.26 8.79 18.47
CA LEU A 61 -4.94 7.49 17.87
C LEU A 61 -4.67 6.47 18.98
N THR A 62 -5.24 5.28 18.83
CA THR A 62 -4.98 4.12 19.68
C THR A 62 -4.80 2.85 18.83
N PRO A 63 -3.97 1.86 19.30
CA PRO A 63 -2.97 2.00 20.34
C PRO A 63 -1.81 2.91 19.91
N GLU A 64 -1.03 3.39 20.87
CA GLU A 64 0.25 4.02 20.54
C GLU A 64 1.18 3.01 19.90
N ILE A 65 1.88 3.42 18.83
CA ILE A 65 2.88 2.57 18.19
C ILE A 65 4.21 2.75 18.91
N PRO A 66 4.78 1.69 19.52
CA PRO A 66 6.04 1.81 20.24
C PRO A 66 7.15 2.39 19.36
N GLY A 67 7.84 3.41 19.87
CA GLY A 67 8.95 4.05 19.17
C GLY A 67 8.55 5.06 18.08
N VAL A 68 7.25 5.29 17.85
CA VAL A 68 6.74 6.29 16.92
C VAL A 68 5.99 7.37 17.69
N ALA A 69 6.49 8.61 17.67
CA ALA A 69 5.76 9.73 18.24
C ALA A 69 4.44 9.94 17.46
N LEU A 70 3.40 10.44 18.15
CA LEU A 70 2.09 10.67 17.53
C LEU A 70 2.22 11.52 16.27
N GLN A 71 3.00 12.59 16.31
CA GLN A 71 3.21 13.51 15.19
C GLN A 71 3.96 12.88 14.00
N ASP A 72 4.63 11.76 14.22
CA ASP A 72 5.34 11.02 13.16
C ASP A 72 4.50 9.90 12.56
N ASN A 73 3.37 9.58 13.17
CA ASN A 73 2.45 8.58 12.65
C ASN A 73 1.71 9.11 11.42
N LEU A 74 1.72 8.33 10.32
CA LEU A 74 1.08 8.71 9.06
C LEU A 74 -0.44 8.90 9.17
N ILE A 75 -1.11 8.19 10.07
CA ILE A 75 -2.55 8.37 10.33
C ILE A 75 -2.80 9.76 10.91
N TRP A 76 -2.02 10.16 11.92
CA TRP A 76 -2.13 11.48 12.52
C TRP A 76 -1.79 12.59 11.52
N LYS A 77 -0.72 12.41 10.75
CA LYS A 77 -0.33 13.34 9.68
C LYS A 77 -1.42 13.51 8.62
N ALA A 78 -2.03 12.40 8.19
CA ALA A 78 -3.11 12.41 7.21
C ALA A 78 -4.34 13.16 7.73
N ALA A 79 -4.79 12.85 8.95
CA ALA A 79 -5.93 13.52 9.58
C ALA A 79 -5.69 15.03 9.75
N THR A 80 -4.51 15.40 10.23
CA THR A 80 -4.12 16.80 10.43
C THR A 80 -4.01 17.54 9.09
N ALA A 81 -3.41 16.92 8.07
CA ALA A 81 -3.29 17.51 6.74
C ALA A 81 -4.66 17.77 6.11
N LEU A 82 -5.59 16.82 6.21
CA LEU A 82 -6.96 17.01 5.74
C LEU A 82 -7.68 18.12 6.50
N GLN A 83 -7.57 18.14 7.82
CA GLN A 83 -8.15 19.17 8.69
C GLN A 83 -7.68 20.58 8.31
N GLN A 84 -6.38 20.74 8.07
CA GLN A 84 -5.77 22.01 7.66
C GLN A 84 -6.20 22.41 6.24
N TYR A 85 -6.12 21.49 5.29
CA TYR A 85 -6.47 21.76 3.89
C TYR A 85 -7.93 22.19 3.71
N SER A 86 -8.84 21.51 4.42
CA SER A 86 -10.28 21.78 4.35
C SER A 86 -10.76 22.86 5.31
N SER A 87 -9.89 23.37 6.19
CA SER A 87 -10.28 24.24 7.32
C SER A 87 -11.39 23.63 8.18
N CYS A 88 -11.39 22.30 8.32
CA CYS A 88 -12.39 21.56 9.06
C CYS A 88 -12.17 21.72 10.59
N PRO A 89 -13.20 22.11 11.35
CA PRO A 89 -13.06 22.26 12.80
C PRO A 89 -13.20 20.96 13.58
N TYR A 90 -13.54 19.85 12.91
CA TYR A 90 -13.81 18.58 13.57
C TYR A 90 -12.53 17.81 13.84
N GLY A 91 -12.57 16.97 14.87
CA GLY A 91 -11.53 15.99 15.19
C GLY A 91 -12.01 14.56 15.00
N ALA A 92 -11.18 13.61 15.40
CA ALA A 92 -11.51 12.20 15.34
C ALA A 92 -10.73 11.39 16.37
N HIS A 93 -11.35 10.31 16.85
CA HIS A 93 -10.65 9.20 17.49
C HIS A 93 -10.49 8.07 16.48
N ILE A 94 -9.27 7.60 16.30
CA ILE A 94 -8.92 6.55 15.33
C ILE A 94 -8.29 5.38 16.09
N GLU A 95 -8.88 4.21 15.95
CA GLU A 95 -8.35 2.96 16.49
C GLU A 95 -7.79 2.12 15.33
N LEU A 96 -6.50 1.79 15.42
CA LEU A 96 -5.80 0.97 14.41
C LEU A 96 -5.69 -0.48 14.88
N ASN A 97 -6.27 -1.40 14.13
CA ASN A 97 -5.96 -2.82 14.23
C ASN A 97 -4.93 -3.18 13.17
N LYS A 98 -3.66 -3.23 13.58
CA LYS A 98 -2.53 -3.45 12.67
C LYS A 98 -2.17 -4.92 12.57
N ILE A 99 -2.32 -5.48 11.38
CA ILE A 99 -1.90 -6.84 11.04
C ILE A 99 -0.81 -6.87 9.96
N LEU A 100 -0.70 -5.81 9.14
CA LEU A 100 0.34 -5.72 8.13
C LEU A 100 1.70 -5.37 8.75
N PRO A 101 2.80 -5.98 8.27
CA PRO A 101 4.12 -5.64 8.74
C PRO A 101 4.51 -4.20 8.38
N MET A 102 5.28 -3.56 9.23
CA MET A 102 5.93 -2.30 8.92
C MET A 102 7.14 -2.55 8.02
N GLY A 103 7.32 -1.72 6.98
CA GLY A 103 8.48 -1.77 6.11
C GLY A 103 8.57 -3.02 5.22
N GLY A 104 7.45 -3.66 4.91
CA GLY A 104 7.42 -4.90 4.13
C GLY A 104 7.33 -4.73 2.61
N GLY A 105 7.28 -3.51 2.09
CA GLY A 105 7.07 -3.28 0.65
C GLY A 105 5.62 -3.49 0.17
N ILE A 106 4.68 -3.70 1.10
CA ILE A 106 3.25 -3.93 0.82
C ILE A 106 2.35 -2.74 1.17
N GLY A 107 2.97 -1.59 1.47
CA GLY A 107 2.29 -0.29 1.56
C GLY A 107 1.44 -0.05 2.80
N GLY A 108 1.64 -0.79 3.90
CA GLY A 108 0.78 -0.70 5.09
C GLY A 108 0.60 0.71 5.66
N GLY A 109 1.69 1.45 5.86
CA GLY A 109 1.64 2.82 6.36
C GLY A 109 0.95 3.80 5.39
N SER A 110 1.26 3.69 4.09
CA SER A 110 0.62 4.49 3.05
C SER A 110 -0.87 4.18 2.92
N SER A 111 -1.25 2.91 3.07
CA SER A 111 -2.65 2.48 3.12
C SER A 111 -3.38 3.07 4.32
N ASN A 112 -2.75 3.06 5.50
CA ASN A 112 -3.33 3.67 6.71
C ASN A 112 -3.58 5.17 6.50
N ALA A 113 -2.63 5.90 5.91
CA ALA A 113 -2.79 7.32 5.59
C ALA A 113 -3.94 7.56 4.61
N ALA A 114 -3.99 6.79 3.52
CA ALA A 114 -5.05 6.91 2.51
C ALA A 114 -6.43 6.60 3.08
N THR A 115 -6.55 5.53 3.87
CA THR A 115 -7.81 5.18 4.53
C THR A 115 -8.27 6.31 5.46
N THR A 116 -7.35 6.91 6.19
CA THR A 116 -7.65 8.07 7.04
C THR A 116 -8.18 9.24 6.23
N LEU A 117 -7.54 9.60 5.11
CA LEU A 117 -7.99 10.69 4.23
C LEU A 117 -9.39 10.43 3.67
N VAL A 118 -9.60 9.24 3.11
CA VAL A 118 -10.88 8.87 2.48
C VAL A 118 -12.02 8.81 3.51
N ALA A 119 -11.78 8.15 4.64
CA ALA A 119 -12.76 8.02 5.71
C ALA A 119 -13.15 9.37 6.32
N LEU A 120 -12.17 10.18 6.68
CA LEU A 120 -12.43 11.48 7.29
C LEU A 120 -13.05 12.49 6.32
N ASN A 121 -12.70 12.45 5.03
CA ASN A 121 -13.40 13.22 4.01
C ASN A 121 -14.91 12.92 3.99
N HIS A 122 -15.26 11.65 4.12
CA HIS A 122 -16.66 11.22 4.21
C HIS A 122 -17.29 11.61 5.55
N LEU A 123 -16.65 11.31 6.69
CA LEU A 123 -17.19 11.53 8.03
C LEU A 123 -17.33 13.01 8.38
N TRP A 124 -16.37 13.83 8.01
CA TRP A 124 -16.37 15.28 8.23
C TRP A 124 -17.16 16.05 7.17
N GLN A 125 -17.60 15.39 6.09
CA GLN A 125 -18.31 16.02 4.97
C GLN A 125 -17.50 17.16 4.35
N THR A 126 -16.18 16.97 4.19
CA THR A 126 -15.31 18.02 3.65
C THR A 126 -15.48 18.23 2.15
N GLY A 127 -16.03 17.23 1.45
CA GLY A 127 -16.40 17.34 0.02
C GLY A 127 -15.22 17.40 -0.95
N LEU A 128 -14.03 16.97 -0.53
CA LEU A 128 -12.86 16.95 -1.40
C LEU A 128 -12.98 15.83 -2.45
N SER A 129 -12.51 16.11 -3.65
CA SER A 129 -12.40 15.13 -4.74
C SER A 129 -11.27 14.13 -4.49
N ASP A 130 -11.30 13.00 -5.21
CA ASP A 130 -10.21 12.03 -5.21
C ASP A 130 -8.86 12.65 -5.63
N ASP A 131 -8.89 13.64 -6.55
CA ASP A 131 -7.69 14.37 -6.98
C ASP A 131 -7.09 15.20 -5.85
N GLU A 132 -7.92 15.94 -5.11
CA GLU A 132 -7.47 16.73 -3.95
C GLU A 132 -6.93 15.83 -2.83
N LEU A 133 -7.62 14.74 -2.52
CA LEU A 133 -7.15 13.75 -1.53
C LEU A 133 -5.83 13.11 -1.96
N ALA A 134 -5.68 12.77 -3.25
CA ALA A 134 -4.44 12.22 -3.78
C ALA A 134 -3.27 13.22 -3.70
N GLN A 135 -3.53 14.52 -3.94
CA GLN A 135 -2.52 15.56 -3.76
C GLN A 135 -2.06 15.70 -2.31
N ILE A 136 -2.99 15.68 -1.36
CA ILE A 136 -2.65 15.65 0.08
C ILE A 136 -1.85 14.39 0.37
N GLY A 137 -2.29 13.25 -0.12
CA GLY A 137 -1.64 11.95 0.06
C GLY A 137 -0.21 11.92 -0.46
N LEU A 138 0.07 12.54 -1.61
CA LEU A 138 1.41 12.60 -2.19
C LEU A 138 2.43 13.29 -1.26
N THR A 139 1.99 14.27 -0.46
CA THR A 139 2.86 14.93 0.54
C THR A 139 3.24 13.99 1.69
N LEU A 140 2.47 12.93 1.91
CA LEU A 140 2.67 11.94 2.98
C LEU A 140 3.51 10.74 2.51
N GLY A 141 3.44 10.40 1.22
CA GLY A 141 4.19 9.30 0.63
C GLY A 141 3.78 9.03 -0.81
N ALA A 142 4.73 8.52 -1.62
CA ALA A 142 4.54 8.29 -3.05
C ALA A 142 3.46 7.24 -3.36
N ASP A 143 3.27 6.25 -2.46
CA ASP A 143 2.26 5.20 -2.63
C ASP A 143 0.86 5.60 -2.12
N VAL A 144 0.72 6.70 -1.37
CA VAL A 144 -0.58 7.12 -0.81
C VAL A 144 -1.62 7.39 -1.91
N PRO A 145 -1.29 8.07 -3.02
CA PRO A 145 -2.25 8.34 -4.09
C PRO A 145 -2.95 7.11 -4.67
N VAL A 146 -2.25 5.99 -4.90
CA VAL A 146 -2.88 4.78 -5.45
C VAL A 146 -3.93 4.20 -4.50
N PHE A 147 -3.67 4.25 -3.20
CA PHE A 147 -4.64 3.80 -2.18
C PHE A 147 -5.84 4.74 -2.09
N VAL A 148 -5.65 6.04 -2.22
CA VAL A 148 -6.74 7.04 -2.25
C VAL A 148 -7.66 6.79 -3.45
N ARG A 149 -7.09 6.62 -4.64
CA ARG A 149 -7.87 6.39 -5.87
C ARG A 149 -8.60 5.05 -5.86
N GLY A 150 -8.00 4.02 -5.29
CA GLY A 150 -8.66 2.76 -5.00
C GLY A 150 -8.93 1.85 -6.20
N PHE A 151 -8.15 1.96 -7.27
CA PHE A 151 -8.13 1.01 -8.39
C PHE A 151 -6.71 0.55 -8.67
N SER A 152 -6.55 -0.69 -9.16
CA SER A 152 -5.26 -1.18 -9.66
C SER A 152 -4.76 -0.27 -10.77
N ALA A 153 -3.48 0.03 -10.75
CA ALA A 153 -2.93 1.06 -11.61
C ALA A 153 -1.54 0.71 -12.15
N PHE A 154 -1.34 1.05 -13.40
CA PHE A 154 -0.02 1.23 -13.98
C PHE A 154 0.48 2.60 -13.57
N ALA A 155 1.65 2.65 -12.95
CA ALA A 155 2.24 3.87 -12.42
C ALA A 155 3.55 4.19 -13.12
N GLU A 156 3.70 5.45 -13.48
CA GLU A 156 4.92 6.03 -14.05
C GLU A 156 5.38 7.23 -13.20
N GLY A 157 6.38 7.97 -13.67
CA GLY A 157 7.02 9.00 -12.87
C GLY A 157 7.79 8.41 -11.71
N ILE A 158 7.62 8.94 -10.51
CA ILE A 158 8.14 8.37 -9.27
C ILE A 158 7.14 7.39 -8.61
N GLY A 159 6.06 7.02 -9.33
CA GLY A 159 4.98 6.17 -8.89
C GLY A 159 3.64 6.90 -8.71
N GLU A 160 3.58 8.20 -9.02
CA GLU A 160 2.41 9.07 -8.85
C GLU A 160 1.55 9.25 -10.10
N GLU A 161 2.09 8.99 -11.28
CA GLU A 161 1.37 9.09 -12.57
C GLU A 161 0.59 7.80 -12.83
N LEU A 162 -0.66 7.76 -12.36
CA LEU A 162 -1.49 6.56 -12.31
C LEU A 162 -2.44 6.47 -13.50
N SER A 163 -2.46 5.30 -14.15
CA SER A 163 -3.45 4.92 -15.15
C SER A 163 -4.16 3.64 -14.71
N PRO A 164 -5.51 3.55 -14.80
CA PRO A 164 -6.21 2.33 -14.43
C PRO A 164 -5.71 1.11 -15.19
N ALA A 165 -5.60 0.00 -14.48
CA ALA A 165 -5.24 -1.29 -15.05
C ALA A 165 -6.04 -2.40 -14.38
N GLU A 166 -6.28 -3.49 -15.10
CA GLU A 166 -7.07 -4.62 -14.63
C GLU A 166 -6.29 -5.93 -14.78
N PRO A 167 -5.17 -6.13 -14.04
CA PRO A 167 -4.49 -7.41 -14.02
C PRO A 167 -5.41 -8.51 -13.47
N GLU A 168 -5.13 -9.76 -13.81
CA GLU A 168 -5.87 -10.89 -13.29
C GLU A 168 -5.84 -10.89 -11.75
N GLU A 169 -7.00 -11.10 -11.13
CA GLU A 169 -7.14 -11.19 -9.67
C GLU A 169 -6.76 -12.59 -9.16
N LYS A 170 -5.47 -12.88 -9.19
CA LYS A 170 -4.90 -14.16 -8.72
C LYS A 170 -4.92 -14.28 -7.20
N TRP A 171 -4.58 -15.46 -6.72
CA TRP A 171 -4.30 -15.72 -5.32
C TRP A 171 -2.80 -15.61 -5.07
N TYR A 172 -2.44 -14.97 -3.97
CA TYR A 172 -1.04 -14.74 -3.62
C TYR A 172 -0.73 -15.32 -2.25
N LEU A 173 0.42 -15.97 -2.15
CA LEU A 173 1.08 -16.26 -0.87
C LEU A 173 2.15 -15.20 -0.66
N VAL A 174 1.96 -14.36 0.35
CA VAL A 174 2.90 -13.31 0.74
C VAL A 174 3.69 -13.76 1.94
N VAL A 175 5.01 -13.75 1.84
CA VAL A 175 5.94 -14.15 2.90
C VAL A 175 6.77 -12.94 3.31
N ARG A 176 6.88 -12.72 4.62
CA ARG A 176 7.72 -11.67 5.21
C ARG A 176 8.98 -12.31 5.81
N PRO A 177 10.14 -12.15 5.17
CA PRO A 177 11.41 -12.47 5.83
C PRO A 177 11.65 -11.57 7.05
N GLU A 178 12.28 -12.10 8.09
CA GLU A 178 12.57 -11.36 9.32
C GLU A 178 13.78 -10.42 9.16
N VAL A 179 13.66 -9.45 8.28
CA VAL A 179 14.67 -8.41 8.07
C VAL A 179 13.99 -7.08 7.72
N ALA A 180 14.51 -6.01 8.25
CA ALA A 180 14.10 -4.66 7.88
C ALA A 180 15.01 -4.13 6.77
N ILE A 181 14.41 -3.62 5.69
CA ILE A 181 15.13 -3.06 4.55
C ILE A 181 14.77 -1.58 4.43
N ALA A 182 15.78 -0.71 4.51
CA ALA A 182 15.61 0.70 4.21
C ALA A 182 15.57 0.90 2.69
N THR A 183 14.50 1.47 2.18
CA THR A 183 14.31 1.73 0.74
C THR A 183 15.47 2.51 0.14
N VAL A 184 16.02 3.49 0.90
CA VAL A 184 17.16 4.31 0.45
C VAL A 184 18.40 3.47 0.17
N ASP A 185 18.66 2.42 0.95
CA ASP A 185 19.84 1.56 0.77
C ASP A 185 19.79 0.80 -0.56
N ILE A 186 18.59 0.44 -0.99
CA ILE A 186 18.38 -0.21 -2.29
C ILE A 186 18.52 0.78 -3.43
N PHE A 187 17.82 1.92 -3.36
CA PHE A 187 17.84 2.91 -4.44
C PHE A 187 19.18 3.62 -4.61
N THR A 188 20.03 3.65 -3.59
CA THR A 188 21.38 4.24 -3.66
C THR A 188 22.47 3.22 -3.99
N HIS A 189 22.14 1.92 -4.06
CA HIS A 189 23.14 0.88 -4.31
C HIS A 189 23.77 1.05 -5.70
N PRO A 190 25.12 0.99 -5.82
CA PRO A 190 25.82 1.27 -7.09
C PRO A 190 25.47 0.29 -8.21
N ASP A 191 25.16 -0.95 -7.90
CA ASP A 191 24.85 -2.00 -8.88
C ASP A 191 23.36 -2.11 -9.22
N LEU A 192 22.52 -1.19 -8.72
CA LEU A 192 21.10 -1.16 -9.06
C LEU A 192 20.90 -0.83 -10.54
N THR A 193 20.11 -1.62 -11.24
CA THR A 193 19.70 -1.32 -12.61
C THR A 193 18.80 -0.09 -12.62
N ARG A 194 19.16 0.95 -13.41
CA ARG A 194 18.43 2.23 -13.49
C ARG A 194 18.09 2.64 -14.92
N ASN A 195 18.30 1.76 -15.88
CA ASN A 195 18.18 2.06 -17.30
C ASN A 195 17.34 1.03 -18.04
N THR A 196 16.43 0.38 -17.35
CA THR A 196 15.46 -0.52 -17.99
C THR A 196 14.64 0.30 -19.00
N PRO A 197 14.55 -0.13 -20.27
CA PRO A 197 13.82 0.64 -21.28
C PRO A 197 12.36 0.83 -20.91
N LYS A 198 11.84 2.03 -21.10
CA LYS A 198 10.38 2.27 -21.01
C LYS A 198 9.64 1.47 -22.05
N ARG A 199 8.53 0.85 -21.64
CA ARG A 199 7.66 0.04 -22.51
C ARG A 199 6.21 0.43 -22.27
N ALA A 200 5.37 0.23 -23.29
CA ALA A 200 3.94 0.39 -23.14
C ALA A 200 3.37 -0.66 -22.18
N LEU A 201 2.31 -0.32 -21.44
CA LEU A 201 1.63 -1.25 -20.52
C LEU A 201 1.24 -2.55 -21.24
N SER A 202 0.70 -2.48 -22.46
CA SER A 202 0.32 -3.67 -23.24
C SER A 202 1.51 -4.62 -23.45
N THR A 203 2.70 -4.09 -23.73
CA THR A 203 3.92 -4.89 -23.86
C THR A 203 4.33 -5.50 -22.52
N LEU A 204 4.26 -4.73 -21.43
CA LEU A 204 4.63 -5.19 -20.09
C LEU A 204 3.71 -6.30 -19.58
N LEU A 205 2.41 -6.22 -19.88
CA LEU A 205 1.43 -7.25 -19.51
C LEU A 205 1.66 -8.60 -20.23
N ASP A 206 2.25 -8.58 -21.40
CA ASP A 206 2.53 -9.77 -22.21
C ASP A 206 3.91 -10.39 -21.96
N THR A 207 4.71 -9.80 -21.05
CA THR A 207 6.04 -10.29 -20.69
C THR A 207 6.07 -10.85 -19.27
N SER A 208 7.14 -11.59 -18.92
CA SER A 208 7.37 -12.01 -17.55
C SER A 208 7.53 -10.80 -16.66
N TYR A 209 6.83 -10.81 -15.51
CA TYR A 209 6.93 -9.73 -14.53
C TYR A 209 8.20 -9.87 -13.71
N GLU A 210 8.94 -8.77 -13.55
CA GLU A 210 10.20 -8.71 -12.82
C GLU A 210 10.22 -7.49 -11.88
N ASN A 211 11.19 -7.46 -10.97
CA ASN A 211 11.44 -6.34 -10.09
C ASN A 211 12.94 -6.00 -10.12
N ASP A 212 13.29 -4.83 -10.62
CA ASP A 212 14.69 -4.39 -10.76
C ASP A 212 15.43 -4.27 -9.42
N CYS A 213 14.72 -4.14 -8.29
CA CYS A 213 15.32 -4.14 -6.96
C CYS A 213 15.69 -5.55 -6.46
N GLU A 214 15.09 -6.60 -7.02
CA GLU A 214 15.17 -7.96 -6.47
C GLU A 214 16.61 -8.48 -6.41
N LYS A 215 17.40 -8.27 -7.47
CA LYS A 215 18.79 -8.73 -7.51
C LYS A 215 19.61 -8.15 -6.36
N ILE A 216 19.48 -6.86 -6.09
CA ILE A 216 20.21 -6.18 -5.01
C ILE A 216 19.71 -6.64 -3.65
N VAL A 217 18.41 -6.76 -3.46
CA VAL A 217 17.83 -7.22 -2.20
C VAL A 217 18.27 -8.64 -1.87
N ARG A 218 18.23 -9.56 -2.83
CA ARG A 218 18.70 -10.94 -2.65
C ARG A 218 20.19 -11.03 -2.31
N MET A 219 20.99 -10.16 -2.92
CA MET A 219 22.43 -10.11 -2.66
C MET A 219 22.74 -9.59 -1.24
N LEU A 220 22.03 -8.58 -0.77
CA LEU A 220 22.29 -7.94 0.53
C LEU A 220 21.61 -8.66 1.70
N TYR A 221 20.48 -9.33 1.45
CA TYR A 221 19.63 -9.93 2.49
C TYR A 221 19.38 -11.42 2.22
N PRO A 222 20.23 -12.29 2.78
CA PRO A 222 20.10 -13.76 2.60
C PRO A 222 18.75 -14.31 3.07
N GLU A 223 18.10 -13.67 4.05
CA GLU A 223 16.78 -14.05 4.54
C GLU A 223 15.71 -13.90 3.43
N VAL A 224 15.81 -12.85 2.63
CA VAL A 224 14.91 -12.64 1.48
C VAL A 224 15.22 -13.64 0.38
N ASP A 225 16.50 -13.82 0.05
CA ASP A 225 16.92 -14.80 -0.98
C ASP A 225 16.46 -16.21 -0.65
N LYS A 226 16.56 -16.62 0.62
CA LYS A 226 16.09 -17.92 1.10
C LYS A 226 14.60 -18.13 0.85
N GLN A 227 13.76 -17.17 1.24
CA GLN A 227 12.31 -17.30 1.11
C GLN A 227 11.88 -17.25 -0.35
N LEU A 228 12.47 -16.35 -1.13
CA LEU A 228 12.16 -16.25 -2.56
C LEU A 228 12.57 -17.49 -3.34
N SER A 229 13.77 -18.02 -3.08
CA SER A 229 14.26 -19.26 -3.69
C SER A 229 13.38 -20.46 -3.34
N TRP A 230 12.83 -20.49 -2.12
CA TRP A 230 11.89 -21.53 -1.72
C TRP A 230 10.56 -21.41 -2.47
N LEU A 231 9.98 -20.20 -2.55
CA LEU A 231 8.72 -19.97 -3.26
C LEU A 231 8.83 -20.30 -4.76
N LEU A 232 9.95 -19.97 -5.39
CA LEU A 232 10.20 -20.23 -6.81
C LEU A 232 10.17 -21.72 -7.19
N GLN A 233 10.27 -22.62 -6.23
CA GLN A 233 10.12 -24.06 -6.46
C GLN A 233 8.66 -24.47 -6.73
N TYR A 234 7.70 -23.62 -6.35
CA TYR A 234 6.27 -23.95 -6.40
C TYR A 234 5.48 -23.10 -7.42
N ALA A 235 5.84 -21.83 -7.59
CA ALA A 235 5.10 -20.90 -8.43
C ALA A 235 5.95 -19.70 -8.85
N PRO A 236 5.53 -18.92 -9.87
CA PRO A 236 6.13 -17.64 -10.18
C PRO A 236 6.11 -16.75 -8.94
N SER A 237 7.28 -16.21 -8.56
CA SER A 237 7.47 -15.50 -7.31
C SER A 237 8.40 -14.31 -7.50
N ARG A 238 8.17 -13.21 -6.77
CA ARG A 238 8.94 -11.97 -6.88
C ARG A 238 8.98 -11.23 -5.56
N LEU A 239 9.93 -10.29 -5.49
CA LEU A 239 9.96 -9.22 -4.50
C LEU A 239 8.83 -8.21 -4.80
N THR A 240 8.18 -7.66 -3.76
CA THR A 240 7.31 -6.49 -3.90
C THR A 240 7.98 -5.23 -3.35
N GLY A 241 7.92 -4.13 -4.09
CA GLY A 241 8.62 -2.90 -3.74
C GLY A 241 10.11 -3.12 -3.58
N THR A 242 10.70 -2.61 -2.52
CA THR A 242 12.09 -2.85 -2.11
C THR A 242 12.21 -3.93 -1.03
N GLY A 243 11.14 -4.68 -0.79
CA GLY A 243 11.09 -5.74 0.23
C GLY A 243 10.73 -5.20 1.61
N SER A 244 10.81 -6.04 2.60
CA SER A 244 11.32 -7.43 2.61
C SER A 244 10.34 -8.49 2.07
N CYS A 245 9.04 -8.19 1.93
CA CYS A 245 8.07 -9.17 1.48
C CYS A 245 8.35 -9.67 0.07
N VAL A 246 8.14 -10.96 -0.11
CA VAL A 246 8.13 -11.68 -1.37
C VAL A 246 6.77 -12.35 -1.54
N PHE A 247 6.36 -12.61 -2.77
CA PHE A 247 5.07 -13.24 -3.03
C PHE A 247 5.14 -14.24 -4.16
N ALA A 248 4.28 -15.26 -4.09
CA ALA A 248 4.07 -16.27 -5.12
C ALA A 248 2.64 -16.19 -5.65
N GLU A 249 2.46 -16.43 -6.95
CA GLU A 249 1.18 -16.39 -7.64
C GLU A 249 0.57 -17.78 -7.80
N PHE A 250 -0.73 -17.88 -7.53
CA PHE A 250 -1.50 -19.11 -7.69
C PHE A 250 -2.84 -18.83 -8.38
N SER A 251 -3.38 -19.81 -9.08
CA SER A 251 -4.69 -19.72 -9.73
C SER A 251 -5.86 -19.96 -8.77
N SER A 252 -5.61 -20.54 -7.59
CA SER A 252 -6.64 -20.81 -6.61
C SER A 252 -6.16 -20.60 -5.16
N GLN A 253 -7.09 -20.27 -4.28
CA GLN A 253 -6.85 -20.16 -2.84
C GLN A 253 -6.28 -21.46 -2.27
N LYS A 254 -6.85 -22.59 -2.67
CA LYS A 254 -6.44 -23.92 -2.19
C LYS A 254 -4.95 -24.20 -2.48
N GLN A 255 -4.48 -23.87 -3.68
CA GLN A 255 -3.06 -24.06 -4.03
C GLN A 255 -2.16 -23.18 -3.16
N ALA A 256 -2.52 -21.90 -2.98
CA ALA A 256 -1.75 -20.99 -2.14
C ALA A 256 -1.70 -21.47 -0.66
N GLU A 257 -2.83 -21.90 -0.11
CA GLU A 257 -2.92 -22.42 1.26
C GLU A 257 -2.15 -23.72 1.45
N GLN A 258 -2.10 -24.60 0.46
CA GLN A 258 -1.30 -25.83 0.50
C GLN A 258 0.19 -25.53 0.62
N ILE A 259 0.68 -24.48 -0.02
CA ILE A 259 2.09 -24.07 0.10
C ILE A 259 2.31 -23.32 1.41
N LEU A 260 1.39 -22.46 1.85
CA LEU A 260 1.44 -21.80 3.17
C LEU A 260 1.60 -22.85 4.30
N ALA A 261 0.88 -23.97 4.24
CA ALA A 261 0.92 -25.02 5.23
C ALA A 261 2.30 -25.74 5.34
N GLN A 262 3.18 -25.56 4.36
CA GLN A 262 4.54 -26.11 4.36
C GLN A 262 5.56 -25.16 4.98
N LEU A 263 5.20 -23.90 5.24
CA LEU A 263 6.07 -22.95 5.93
C LEU A 263 6.17 -23.30 7.43
N PRO A 264 7.34 -23.13 8.05
CA PRO A 264 7.48 -23.21 9.50
C PRO A 264 6.58 -22.18 10.20
N ASP A 265 6.05 -22.52 11.38
CA ASP A 265 5.14 -21.66 12.15
C ASP A 265 5.74 -20.29 12.54
N ASN A 266 7.07 -20.19 12.60
CA ASN A 266 7.79 -18.96 12.89
C ASN A 266 7.97 -18.03 11.68
N VAL A 267 7.56 -18.45 10.49
CA VAL A 267 7.60 -17.61 9.27
C VAL A 267 6.31 -16.85 9.12
N SER A 268 6.39 -15.53 9.12
CA SER A 268 5.22 -14.66 8.92
C SER A 268 4.79 -14.71 7.45
N ALA A 269 3.57 -15.17 7.20
CA ALA A 269 3.01 -15.28 5.86
C ALA A 269 1.47 -15.24 5.89
N PHE A 270 0.87 -14.89 4.77
CA PHE A 270 -0.58 -14.93 4.58
C PHE A 270 -0.94 -15.20 3.13
N VAL A 271 -2.15 -15.73 2.91
CA VAL A 271 -2.78 -15.88 1.59
C VAL A 271 -3.82 -14.80 1.42
N ALA A 272 -3.82 -14.15 0.25
CA ALA A 272 -4.80 -13.14 -0.11
C ALA A 272 -5.10 -13.17 -1.61
N GLN A 273 -6.27 -12.67 -1.99
CA GLN A 273 -6.63 -12.50 -3.39
C GLN A 273 -6.33 -11.08 -3.86
N GLY A 274 -5.79 -10.95 -5.07
CA GLY A 274 -5.66 -9.67 -5.75
C GLY A 274 -7.02 -9.03 -6.02
N ARG A 275 -7.12 -7.72 -5.83
CA ARG A 275 -8.31 -6.92 -6.09
C ARG A 275 -7.97 -5.71 -6.93
N ASN A 276 -8.71 -5.52 -8.02
CA ASN A 276 -8.54 -4.36 -8.89
C ASN A 276 -9.30 -3.15 -8.37
N ILE A 277 -10.38 -3.38 -7.61
CA ILE A 277 -11.04 -2.34 -6.81
C ILE A 277 -10.65 -2.55 -5.35
N SER A 278 -10.08 -1.51 -4.74
CA SER A 278 -9.68 -1.56 -3.33
C SER A 278 -10.85 -1.86 -2.41
N PRO A 279 -10.68 -2.72 -1.39
CA PRO A 279 -11.67 -2.87 -0.33
C PRO A 279 -12.09 -1.54 0.32
N LEU A 280 -11.17 -0.57 0.42
CA LEU A 280 -11.47 0.77 0.92
C LEU A 280 -12.50 1.49 0.03
N LYS A 281 -12.30 1.47 -1.28
CA LYS A 281 -13.21 2.11 -2.23
C LYS A 281 -14.60 1.46 -2.22
N ALA A 282 -14.64 0.14 -2.14
CA ALA A 282 -15.90 -0.61 -2.01
C ALA A 282 -16.65 -0.25 -0.72
N THR A 283 -15.93 -0.11 0.39
CA THR A 283 -16.51 0.29 1.68
C THR A 283 -17.06 1.72 1.63
N LEU A 284 -16.32 2.67 1.05
CA LEU A 284 -16.80 4.04 0.86
C LEU A 284 -18.11 4.07 0.07
N ALA A 285 -18.19 3.32 -1.04
CA ALA A 285 -19.40 3.24 -1.86
C ALA A 285 -20.59 2.73 -1.05
N ASN A 286 -20.39 1.76 -0.16
CA ASN A 286 -21.44 1.26 0.73
C ASN A 286 -21.93 2.34 1.71
N TYR A 287 -21.02 3.10 2.32
CA TYR A 287 -21.39 4.21 3.22
C TYR A 287 -22.10 5.36 2.50
N GLN A 288 -21.76 5.62 1.24
CA GLN A 288 -22.42 6.65 0.43
C GLN A 288 -23.80 6.25 -0.07
N SER A 289 -24.10 4.95 -0.08
CA SER A 289 -25.39 4.40 -0.55
C SER A 289 -26.37 4.15 0.58
N ALA A 290 -25.94 4.24 1.83
CA ALA A 290 -26.74 3.99 3.04
C ALA A 290 -27.41 5.28 3.52
#